data_bd8709082f9a11891c56fe393b7b15a2
#
_entry.id   bd8709082f9a11891c56fe393b7b15a2
#
_cell.length_a   1.000
_cell.length_b   1.000
_cell.length_c   1.000
_cell.angle_alpha   90.00
_cell.angle_beta   90.00
_cell.angle_gamma   90.00
#
_symmetry.space_group_name_H-M   'P 1'
#
loop_
_entity.id
_entity.type
_entity.pdbx_description
1 polymer ?
#
loop_
_entity_poly.entity_id
_entity_poly.type
_entity_poly.pdbx_seq_one_letter_code
_entity_poly.pdbx_strand_id
1 'polypeptide(L)'
;MLFRSKAIASTGACSFMIGGDDKTSYGQIKACYEKYGKMAVIHFGGSVSSALVRVAEEDMCDNASSLEVGIRNGMSQYGGRLEKLGIDVLTASDMDYMKFSDVGSAIKKNVSGKPVFVIFDMNFYDPAFVTSAARPYAGGFASHEVVEIMETGLVGLDIKGISVCGMLDYNDPGETSLNNLAECAGKLYAVAAYNIASEREL
;
A
#
# COMPACT_ATOMS: atom_id res chain seq x y z
N MET A 1 12.14 -1.05 -14.61
CA MET A 1 11.60 -1.42 -13.29
C MET A 1 11.73 -2.92 -13.04
N LEU A 2 11.00 -3.78 -13.74
CA LEU A 2 10.97 -5.24 -13.54
C LEU A 2 12.36 -5.91 -13.37
N PHE A 3 13.34 -5.58 -14.19
CA PHE A 3 14.67 -6.19 -14.14
C PHE A 3 15.39 -5.94 -12.80
N ARG A 4 15.37 -4.70 -12.30
CA ARG A 4 16.00 -4.35 -11.01
C ARG A 4 15.25 -5.00 -9.84
N SER A 5 13.91 -4.99 -9.88
CA SER A 5 13.09 -5.64 -8.85
C SER A 5 13.32 -7.15 -8.79
N LYS A 6 13.50 -7.82 -9.94
CA LYS A 6 13.87 -9.25 -9.97
C LYS A 6 15.23 -9.50 -9.32
N ALA A 7 16.23 -8.67 -9.60
CA ALA A 7 17.55 -8.79 -8.98
C ALA A 7 17.47 -8.66 -7.45
N ILE A 8 16.67 -7.71 -6.93
CA ILE A 8 16.47 -7.54 -5.49
C ILE A 8 15.70 -8.73 -4.90
N ALA A 9 14.55 -9.10 -5.48
CA ALA A 9 13.74 -10.21 -4.98
C ALA A 9 14.50 -11.54 -4.97
N SER A 10 15.40 -11.78 -5.96
CA SER A 10 16.20 -13.01 -6.01
C SER A 10 17.13 -13.20 -4.81
N THR A 11 17.55 -12.11 -4.15
CA THR A 11 18.37 -12.18 -2.94
C THR A 11 17.58 -12.52 -1.67
N GLY A 12 16.25 -12.52 -1.75
CA GLY A 12 15.37 -12.66 -0.57
C GLY A 12 15.18 -11.35 0.21
N ALA A 13 15.73 -10.23 -0.25
CA ALA A 13 15.54 -8.92 0.38
C ALA A 13 14.13 -8.37 0.09
N CYS A 14 13.55 -7.64 1.05
CA CYS A 14 12.35 -6.88 0.84
C CYS A 14 12.62 -5.77 -0.20
N SER A 15 11.84 -5.77 -1.28
CA SER A 15 11.98 -4.78 -2.34
C SER A 15 11.30 -3.48 -1.93
N PHE A 16 12.05 -2.39 -1.83
CA PHE A 16 11.53 -1.06 -1.47
C PHE A 16 11.70 -0.08 -2.62
N MET A 17 10.60 0.54 -3.07
CA MET A 17 10.58 1.50 -4.17
C MET A 17 9.92 2.81 -3.70
N ILE A 18 10.51 3.94 -4.06
CA ILE A 18 9.92 5.27 -3.86
C ILE A 18 9.87 5.96 -5.22
N GLY A 19 8.70 6.48 -5.55
CA GLY A 19 8.48 7.30 -6.74
C GLY A 19 7.68 6.63 -7.85
N GLY A 20 7.33 7.46 -8.84
CA GLY A 20 6.41 7.13 -9.91
C GLY A 20 4.94 7.16 -9.49
N ASP A 21 4.08 6.70 -10.39
CA ASP A 21 2.67 6.47 -10.09
C ASP A 21 2.41 5.02 -9.67
N ASP A 22 1.19 4.74 -9.23
CA ASP A 22 0.71 3.42 -8.82
C ASP A 22 1.05 2.31 -9.86
N LYS A 23 0.98 2.62 -11.17
CA LYS A 23 1.27 1.63 -12.23
C LYS A 23 2.70 1.09 -12.19
N THR A 24 3.64 1.83 -11.63
CA THR A 24 5.03 1.36 -11.50
C THR A 24 5.15 0.17 -10.56
N SER A 25 4.24 0.03 -9.60
CA SER A 25 4.16 -1.09 -8.65
C SER A 25 3.92 -2.44 -9.35
N TYR A 26 3.25 -2.45 -10.49
CA TYR A 26 3.00 -3.67 -11.27
C TYR A 26 4.29 -4.46 -11.54
N GLY A 27 5.33 -3.78 -12.04
CA GLY A 27 6.60 -4.46 -12.34
C GLY A 27 7.32 -5.00 -11.10
N GLN A 28 7.15 -4.36 -9.96
CA GLN A 28 7.71 -4.79 -8.69
C GLN A 28 6.93 -5.99 -8.12
N ILE A 29 5.58 -5.93 -8.14
CA ILE A 29 4.71 -7.05 -7.73
C ILE A 29 5.01 -8.29 -8.57
N LYS A 30 5.12 -8.14 -9.90
CA LYS A 30 5.46 -9.25 -10.80
C LYS A 30 6.80 -9.88 -10.46
N ALA A 31 7.82 -9.09 -10.11
CA ALA A 31 9.12 -9.59 -9.69
C ALA A 31 9.03 -10.38 -8.37
N CYS A 32 8.26 -9.90 -7.41
CA CYS A 32 8.01 -10.59 -6.15
C CYS A 32 7.19 -11.87 -6.37
N TYR A 33 6.17 -11.83 -7.22
CA TYR A 33 5.37 -13.00 -7.60
C TYR A 33 6.23 -14.13 -8.20
N GLU A 34 7.16 -13.80 -9.09
CA GLU A 34 8.07 -14.80 -9.66
C GLU A 34 8.97 -15.48 -8.62
N LYS A 35 9.25 -14.83 -7.50
CA LYS A 35 10.07 -15.35 -6.40
C LYS A 35 9.25 -16.05 -5.32
N TYR A 36 8.13 -15.45 -4.89
CA TYR A 36 7.39 -15.85 -3.69
C TYR A 36 6.03 -16.49 -4.01
N GLY A 37 5.60 -16.51 -5.28
CA GLY A 37 4.25 -16.91 -5.66
C GLY A 37 3.21 -15.82 -5.37
N LYS A 38 1.94 -16.22 -5.26
CA LYS A 38 0.84 -15.29 -4.97
C LYS A 38 0.94 -14.74 -3.56
N MET A 39 0.91 -13.42 -3.47
CA MET A 39 0.92 -12.65 -2.22
C MET A 39 -0.39 -11.89 -2.08
N ALA A 40 -0.76 -11.55 -0.86
CA ALA A 40 -1.74 -10.51 -0.63
C ALA A 40 -1.16 -9.15 -1.05
N VAL A 41 -1.95 -8.32 -1.70
CA VAL A 41 -1.58 -6.93 -2.01
C VAL A 41 -2.46 -6.00 -1.21
N ILE A 42 -1.85 -5.17 -0.37
CA ILE A 42 -2.52 -4.12 0.38
C ILE A 42 -2.21 -2.79 -0.32
N HIS A 43 -3.24 -2.09 -0.76
CA HIS A 43 -3.11 -0.76 -1.29
C HIS A 43 -3.72 0.27 -0.35
N PHE A 44 -2.91 1.22 0.11
CA PHE A 44 -3.35 2.41 0.82
C PHE A 44 -3.46 3.56 -0.19
N GLY A 45 -4.65 4.09 -0.38
CA GLY A 45 -4.86 5.16 -1.35
C GLY A 45 -6.25 5.77 -1.30
N GLY A 46 -6.38 6.97 -1.89
CA GLY A 46 -7.66 7.68 -2.03
C GLY A 46 -8.48 7.21 -3.23
N SER A 47 -7.89 6.49 -4.18
CA SER A 47 -8.55 5.92 -5.37
C SER A 47 -8.08 4.50 -5.61
N VAL A 48 -8.91 3.70 -6.26
CA VAL A 48 -8.61 2.29 -6.58
C VAL A 48 -7.29 2.17 -7.36
N SER A 49 -6.44 1.24 -6.94
CA SER A 49 -5.14 0.97 -7.56
C SER A 49 -5.29 0.27 -8.92
N SER A 50 -4.75 0.90 -9.95
CA SER A 50 -4.69 0.29 -11.26
C SER A 50 -3.70 -0.87 -11.33
N ALA A 51 -2.64 -0.84 -10.52
CA ALA A 51 -1.66 -1.91 -10.42
C ALA A 51 -2.27 -3.14 -9.75
N LEU A 52 -2.99 -2.97 -8.63
CA LEU A 52 -3.66 -4.08 -7.94
C LEU A 52 -4.70 -4.74 -8.85
N VAL A 53 -5.58 -3.96 -9.47
CA VAL A 53 -6.58 -4.50 -10.40
C VAL A 53 -5.90 -5.31 -11.50
N ARG A 54 -4.82 -4.81 -12.09
CA ARG A 54 -4.11 -5.50 -13.17
C ARG A 54 -3.46 -6.81 -12.73
N VAL A 55 -2.75 -6.82 -11.59
CA VAL A 55 -2.10 -8.06 -11.10
C VAL A 55 -3.12 -9.10 -10.67
N ALA A 56 -4.29 -8.66 -10.18
CA ALA A 56 -5.41 -9.54 -9.85
C ALA A 56 -6.02 -10.20 -11.09
N GLU A 57 -6.19 -9.45 -12.17
CA GLU A 57 -6.70 -9.98 -13.44
C GLU A 57 -5.71 -10.92 -14.14
N GLU A 58 -4.42 -10.68 -13.96
CA GLU A 58 -3.35 -11.56 -14.46
C GLU A 58 -3.05 -12.74 -13.51
N ASP A 59 -3.86 -12.93 -12.46
CA ASP A 59 -3.75 -14.02 -11.48
C ASP A 59 -2.40 -14.05 -10.74
N MET A 60 -1.77 -12.89 -10.52
CA MET A 60 -0.46 -12.76 -9.89
C MET A 60 -0.53 -12.43 -8.39
N CYS A 61 -1.72 -12.22 -7.81
CA CYS A 61 -1.89 -12.04 -6.37
C CYS A 61 -2.98 -12.96 -5.81
N ASP A 62 -3.04 -13.06 -4.49
CA ASP A 62 -4.15 -13.71 -3.79
C ASP A 62 -5.28 -12.68 -3.62
N ASN A 63 -6.25 -12.71 -4.52
CA ASN A 63 -7.30 -11.72 -4.59
C ASN A 63 -8.13 -11.66 -3.30
N ALA A 64 -8.48 -12.81 -2.74
CA ALA A 64 -9.32 -12.90 -1.53
C ALA A 64 -8.61 -12.41 -0.26
N SER A 65 -7.27 -12.34 -0.29
CA SER A 65 -6.45 -11.77 0.79
C SER A 65 -5.94 -10.36 0.45
N SER A 66 -6.28 -9.81 -0.72
CA SER A 66 -5.89 -8.46 -1.13
C SER A 66 -6.93 -7.42 -0.73
N LEU A 67 -6.50 -6.19 -0.45
CA LEU A 67 -7.33 -5.16 0.15
C LEU A 67 -7.00 -3.77 -0.39
N GLU A 68 -8.04 -3.03 -0.75
CA GLU A 68 -8.00 -1.59 -0.98
C GLU A 68 -8.37 -0.85 0.31
N VAL A 69 -7.54 0.07 0.80
CA VAL A 69 -7.73 0.79 2.08
C VAL A 69 -7.80 2.29 1.85
N GLY A 70 -8.83 2.94 2.41
CA GLY A 70 -9.00 4.40 2.40
C GLY A 70 -9.60 4.95 1.13
N ILE A 71 -10.24 4.12 0.32
CA ILE A 71 -10.80 4.53 -0.97
C ILE A 71 -11.92 5.55 -0.79
N ARG A 72 -11.80 6.68 -1.51
CA ARG A 72 -12.77 7.77 -1.56
C ARG A 72 -13.30 8.00 -2.97
N ASN A 73 -12.54 7.57 -3.98
CA ASN A 73 -12.88 7.76 -5.39
C ASN A 73 -12.64 6.49 -6.21
N GLY A 74 -13.35 6.37 -7.32
CA GLY A 74 -13.21 5.25 -8.26
C GLY A 74 -14.15 4.08 -8.01
N MET A 75 -14.89 4.03 -6.90
CA MET A 75 -15.83 2.93 -6.60
C MET A 75 -16.96 2.82 -7.64
N SER A 76 -17.47 3.93 -8.17
CA SER A 76 -18.48 3.91 -9.24
C SER A 76 -17.96 3.27 -10.53
N GLN A 77 -16.66 3.37 -10.79
CA GLN A 77 -16.01 2.84 -11.99
C GLN A 77 -15.47 1.43 -11.80
N TYR A 78 -14.90 1.15 -10.62
CA TYR A 78 -14.13 -0.07 -10.37
C TYR A 78 -14.78 -1.03 -9.35
N GLY A 79 -15.76 -0.58 -8.54
CA GLY A 79 -16.33 -1.39 -7.46
C GLY A 79 -16.86 -2.74 -7.92
N GLY A 80 -17.67 -2.77 -8.99
CA GLY A 80 -18.14 -4.03 -9.55
C GLY A 80 -17.06 -4.92 -10.16
N ARG A 81 -15.89 -4.35 -10.50
CA ARG A 81 -14.71 -5.12 -10.98
C ARG A 81 -13.95 -5.72 -9.81
N LEU A 82 -13.76 -4.95 -8.72
CA LEU A 82 -13.14 -5.44 -7.49
C LEU A 82 -13.95 -6.58 -6.88
N GLU A 83 -15.27 -6.41 -6.81
CA GLU A 83 -16.20 -7.47 -6.33
C GLU A 83 -16.05 -8.76 -7.15
N LYS A 84 -16.03 -8.67 -8.48
CA LYS A 84 -15.83 -9.84 -9.35
C LYS A 84 -14.46 -10.50 -9.18
N LEU A 85 -13.44 -9.72 -8.85
CA LEU A 85 -12.10 -10.21 -8.56
C LEU A 85 -11.98 -10.78 -7.14
N GLY A 86 -12.96 -10.54 -6.27
CA GLY A 86 -12.93 -10.96 -4.87
C GLY A 86 -11.96 -10.16 -4.01
N ILE A 87 -11.72 -8.88 -4.38
CA ILE A 87 -10.86 -7.97 -3.62
C ILE A 87 -11.74 -7.16 -2.67
N ASP A 88 -11.41 -7.17 -1.40
CA ASP A 88 -12.11 -6.40 -0.38
C ASP A 88 -11.72 -4.91 -0.45
N VAL A 89 -12.65 -4.06 -0.03
CA VAL A 89 -12.45 -2.61 0.03
C VAL A 89 -12.86 -2.09 1.39
N LEU A 90 -11.95 -1.39 2.05
CA LEU A 90 -12.21 -0.61 3.25
C LEU A 90 -12.18 0.87 2.84
N THR A 91 -13.34 1.48 2.71
CA THR A 91 -13.44 2.88 2.29
C THR A 91 -13.06 3.83 3.42
N ALA A 92 -12.67 5.08 3.08
CA ALA A 92 -12.42 6.10 4.11
C ALA A 92 -13.68 6.32 4.98
N SER A 93 -14.88 6.30 4.38
CA SER A 93 -16.12 6.42 5.14
C SER A 93 -16.37 5.26 6.11
N ASP A 94 -15.94 4.04 5.79
CA ASP A 94 -16.01 2.93 6.75
C ASP A 94 -15.05 3.17 7.92
N MET A 95 -13.85 3.71 7.62
CA MET A 95 -12.81 3.98 8.60
C MET A 95 -13.17 5.12 9.55
N ASP A 96 -13.98 6.10 9.14
CA ASP A 96 -14.47 7.20 9.98
C ASP A 96 -15.22 6.72 11.25
N TYR A 97 -15.75 5.51 11.21
CA TYR A 97 -16.48 4.90 12.34
C TYR A 97 -15.66 3.86 13.10
N MET A 98 -14.40 3.68 12.75
CA MET A 98 -13.50 2.67 13.33
C MET A 98 -12.39 3.33 14.16
N LYS A 99 -11.91 2.64 15.19
CA LYS A 99 -10.60 2.97 15.78
C LYS A 99 -9.50 2.47 14.85
N PHE A 100 -8.36 3.15 14.79
CA PHE A 100 -7.26 2.72 13.92
C PHE A 100 -6.71 1.33 14.28
N SER A 101 -6.80 0.93 15.55
CA SER A 101 -6.52 -0.44 15.98
C SER A 101 -7.45 -1.49 15.35
N ASP A 102 -8.72 -1.11 15.12
CA ASP A 102 -9.70 -1.99 14.49
C ASP A 102 -9.48 -2.06 12.98
N VAL A 103 -9.07 -0.93 12.37
CA VAL A 103 -8.59 -0.88 10.97
C VAL A 103 -7.40 -1.81 10.80
N GLY A 104 -6.40 -1.72 11.67
CA GLY A 104 -5.23 -2.61 11.67
C GLY A 104 -5.62 -4.09 11.82
N SER A 105 -6.56 -4.39 12.71
CA SER A 105 -7.08 -5.74 12.89
C SER A 105 -7.81 -6.26 11.66
N ALA A 106 -8.59 -5.42 10.98
CA ALA A 106 -9.27 -5.76 9.72
C ALA A 106 -8.27 -6.09 8.61
N ILE A 107 -7.22 -5.28 8.46
CA ILE A 107 -6.13 -5.52 7.50
C ILE A 107 -5.47 -6.89 7.77
N LYS A 108 -5.05 -7.15 9.00
CA LYS A 108 -4.39 -8.41 9.38
C LYS A 108 -5.29 -9.63 9.17
N LYS A 109 -6.57 -9.51 9.48
CA LYS A 109 -7.56 -10.56 9.27
C LYS A 109 -7.74 -10.87 7.79
N ASN A 110 -7.81 -9.84 6.93
CA ASN A 110 -7.95 -10.02 5.48
C ASN A 110 -6.75 -10.75 4.89
N VAL A 111 -5.53 -10.35 5.24
CA VAL A 111 -4.28 -10.95 4.76
C VAL A 111 -4.14 -12.43 5.15
N SER A 112 -4.72 -12.84 6.28
CA SER A 112 -4.75 -14.24 6.74
C SER A 112 -3.38 -14.95 6.76
N GLY A 113 -2.30 -14.26 7.15
CA GLY A 113 -0.95 -14.83 7.25
C GLY A 113 -0.24 -15.08 5.92
N LYS A 114 -0.75 -14.55 4.82
CA LYS A 114 -0.07 -14.61 3.52
C LYS A 114 1.13 -13.67 3.46
N PRO A 115 2.15 -13.96 2.62
CA PRO A 115 3.14 -12.96 2.25
C PRO A 115 2.47 -11.73 1.64
N VAL A 116 3.00 -10.54 1.92
CA VAL A 116 2.35 -9.26 1.60
C VAL A 116 3.22 -8.41 0.69
N PHE A 117 2.57 -7.74 -0.26
CA PHE A 117 3.09 -6.60 -0.98
C PHE A 117 2.28 -5.34 -0.61
N VAL A 118 2.95 -4.26 -0.22
CA VAL A 118 2.32 -2.99 0.16
C VAL A 118 2.49 -1.96 -0.96
N ILE A 119 1.38 -1.37 -1.41
CA ILE A 119 1.36 -0.16 -2.24
C ILE A 119 0.87 0.97 -1.34
N PHE A 120 1.66 2.01 -1.19
CA PHE A 120 1.27 3.23 -0.49
C PHE A 120 1.25 4.41 -1.46
N ASP A 121 0.04 4.85 -1.84
CA ASP A 121 -0.14 6.03 -2.67
C ASP A 121 -0.29 7.28 -1.78
N MET A 122 0.50 8.32 -2.04
CA MET A 122 0.49 9.55 -1.26
C MET A 122 -0.86 10.27 -1.28
N ASN A 123 -1.78 9.90 -2.16
CA ASN A 123 -3.17 10.36 -2.12
C ASN A 123 -4.02 9.69 -1.02
N PHE A 124 -3.46 8.78 -0.22
CA PHE A 124 -4.07 8.30 1.02
C PHE A 124 -4.22 9.42 2.05
N TYR A 125 -3.22 10.30 2.12
CA TYR A 125 -3.32 11.52 2.92
C TYR A 125 -4.42 12.45 2.40
N ASP A 126 -4.95 13.27 3.30
CA ASP A 126 -5.76 14.42 2.89
C ASP A 126 -4.89 15.47 2.19
N PRO A 127 -5.39 16.17 1.16
CA PRO A 127 -4.66 17.24 0.48
C PRO A 127 -4.21 18.39 1.40
N ALA A 128 -4.78 18.53 2.58
CA ALA A 128 -4.30 19.49 3.58
C ALA A 128 -2.90 19.13 4.13
N PHE A 129 -2.51 17.86 4.07
CA PHE A 129 -1.21 17.35 4.53
C PHE A 129 -0.27 17.02 3.38
N VAL A 130 -0.80 16.59 2.21
CA VAL A 130 0.00 16.28 1.02
C VAL A 130 -0.60 17.00 -0.19
N THR A 131 -0.15 18.23 -0.40
CA THR A 131 -0.62 19.10 -1.50
C THR A 131 -0.12 18.65 -2.87
N SER A 132 1.01 17.94 -2.92
CA SER A 132 1.66 17.44 -4.14
C SER A 132 1.29 16.02 -4.51
N ALA A 133 0.21 15.45 -3.95
CA ALA A 133 -0.30 14.17 -4.42
C ALA A 133 -0.71 14.28 -5.91
N ALA A 134 -0.34 13.29 -6.71
CA ALA A 134 -0.63 13.27 -8.15
C ALA A 134 -2.14 13.32 -8.45
N ARG A 135 -2.96 12.81 -7.55
CA ARG A 135 -4.42 12.83 -7.59
C ARG A 135 -4.97 13.10 -6.18
N PRO A 136 -5.02 14.36 -5.76
CA PRO A 136 -5.51 14.72 -4.43
C PRO A 136 -7.04 14.54 -4.36
N TYR A 137 -7.49 13.83 -3.34
CA TYR A 137 -8.91 13.64 -3.01
C TYR A 137 -9.16 14.05 -1.57
N ALA A 138 -10.08 14.99 -1.33
CA ALA A 138 -10.48 15.43 0.00
C ALA A 138 -11.07 14.26 0.83
N GLY A 139 -11.05 14.41 2.16
CA GLY A 139 -11.53 13.38 3.11
C GLY A 139 -10.51 12.25 3.30
N GLY A 140 -9.22 12.57 3.21
CA GLY A 140 -8.12 11.66 3.50
C GLY A 140 -7.69 11.72 4.97
N PHE A 141 -6.55 11.12 5.25
CA PHE A 141 -6.03 10.96 6.60
C PHE A 141 -4.96 12.00 6.93
N ALA A 142 -4.92 12.41 8.18
CA ALA A 142 -3.87 13.25 8.73
C ALA A 142 -2.59 12.42 8.96
N SER A 143 -1.43 13.12 9.05
CA SER A 143 -0.13 12.43 9.17
C SER A 143 -0.05 11.47 10.36
N HIS A 144 -0.58 11.86 11.53
CA HIS A 144 -0.56 10.99 12.72
C HIS A 144 -1.49 9.77 12.58
N GLU A 145 -2.63 9.91 11.89
CA GLU A 145 -3.56 8.81 11.61
C GLU A 145 -2.93 7.78 10.67
N VAL A 146 -2.24 8.27 9.64
CA VAL A 146 -1.49 7.41 8.71
C VAL A 146 -0.43 6.57 9.44
N VAL A 147 0.32 7.20 10.36
CA VAL A 147 1.33 6.48 11.17
C VAL A 147 0.66 5.40 12.02
N GLU A 148 -0.44 5.71 12.70
CA GLU A 148 -1.15 4.75 13.55
C GLU A 148 -1.73 3.59 12.74
N ILE A 149 -2.32 3.86 11.57
CA ILE A 149 -2.84 2.83 10.65
C ILE A 149 -1.71 1.91 10.16
N MET A 150 -0.56 2.47 9.79
CA MET A 150 0.59 1.67 9.35
C MET A 150 1.12 0.78 10.49
N GLU A 151 1.30 1.32 11.69
CA GLU A 151 1.79 0.56 12.83
C GLU A 151 0.83 -0.56 13.23
N THR A 152 -0.45 -0.25 13.36
CA THR A 152 -1.45 -1.24 13.77
C THR A 152 -1.73 -2.29 12.70
N GLY A 153 -1.67 -1.91 11.41
CA GLY A 153 -2.03 -2.76 10.28
C GLY A 153 -0.89 -3.59 9.72
N LEU A 154 0.37 -3.12 9.80
CA LEU A 154 1.48 -3.75 9.09
C LEU A 154 2.51 -4.45 9.99
N VAL A 155 2.60 -4.10 11.28
CA VAL A 155 3.51 -4.78 12.22
C VAL A 155 3.10 -6.25 12.38
N GLY A 156 4.06 -7.15 12.20
CA GLY A 156 3.87 -8.61 12.26
C GLY A 156 3.42 -9.27 10.96
N LEU A 157 3.36 -8.52 9.84
CA LEU A 157 3.10 -9.09 8.51
C LEU A 157 4.40 -9.49 7.80
N ASP A 158 4.36 -10.57 7.03
CA ASP A 158 5.47 -11.03 6.18
C ASP A 158 5.55 -10.18 4.89
N ILE A 159 6.19 -9.00 4.98
CA ILE A 159 6.26 -8.02 3.89
C ILE A 159 7.41 -8.33 2.94
N LYS A 160 7.11 -8.68 1.69
CA LYS A 160 8.08 -9.02 0.63
C LYS A 160 8.43 -7.84 -0.28
N GLY A 161 7.59 -6.82 -0.32
CA GLY A 161 7.86 -5.62 -1.09
C GLY A 161 6.96 -4.44 -0.72
N ILE A 162 7.50 -3.24 -0.91
CA ILE A 162 6.82 -1.97 -0.63
C ILE A 162 7.04 -1.01 -1.79
N SER A 163 5.97 -0.36 -2.22
CA SER A 163 5.99 0.72 -3.19
C SER A 163 5.34 1.96 -2.59
N VAL A 164 6.08 3.06 -2.50
CA VAL A 164 5.56 4.38 -2.14
C VAL A 164 5.50 5.21 -3.41
N CYS A 165 4.31 5.69 -3.80
CA CYS A 165 4.07 6.31 -5.09
C CYS A 165 3.07 7.48 -5.00
N GLY A 166 2.78 8.11 -6.14
CA GLY A 166 1.70 9.08 -6.25
C GLY A 166 2.04 10.50 -5.80
N MET A 167 3.32 10.85 -5.67
CA MET A 167 3.76 12.23 -5.40
C MET A 167 4.35 12.88 -6.64
N LEU A 168 4.09 14.17 -6.81
CA LEU A 168 4.69 15.04 -7.82
C LEU A 168 5.76 15.93 -7.16
N ASP A 169 6.76 16.33 -7.92
CA ASP A 169 7.89 17.15 -7.45
C ASP A 169 7.63 18.67 -7.51
N TYR A 170 6.43 19.07 -7.90
CA TYR A 170 6.05 20.47 -8.03
C TYR A 170 4.85 20.81 -7.13
N ASN A 171 4.66 22.09 -6.85
CA ASN A 171 3.56 22.61 -6.04
C ASN A 171 3.53 22.09 -4.59
N ASP A 172 4.72 22.04 -3.97
CA ASP A 172 4.87 21.66 -2.54
C ASP A 172 5.42 22.85 -1.72
N PRO A 173 4.60 23.86 -1.40
CA PRO A 173 5.02 25.02 -0.61
C PRO A 173 5.50 24.57 0.77
N GLY A 174 6.74 24.89 1.12
CA GLY A 174 7.34 24.54 2.39
C GLY A 174 7.70 23.07 2.56
N GLU A 175 7.77 22.33 1.45
CA GLU A 175 8.19 20.91 1.44
C GLU A 175 7.34 20.00 2.34
N THR A 176 6.09 20.37 2.60
CA THR A 176 5.20 19.62 3.52
C THR A 176 4.91 18.22 3.01
N SER A 177 4.63 18.09 1.71
CA SER A 177 4.39 16.78 1.08
C SER A 177 5.65 15.92 1.06
N LEU A 178 6.82 16.53 0.81
CA LEU A 178 8.10 15.83 0.83
C LEU A 178 8.43 15.31 2.23
N ASN A 179 8.18 16.11 3.27
CA ASN A 179 8.38 15.69 4.66
C ASN A 179 7.44 14.53 5.04
N ASN A 180 6.17 14.58 4.65
CA ASN A 180 5.23 13.48 4.87
C ASN A 180 5.63 12.22 4.08
N LEU A 181 6.14 12.35 2.85
CA LEU A 181 6.69 11.24 2.08
C LEU A 181 7.89 10.60 2.79
N ALA A 182 8.82 11.41 3.29
CA ALA A 182 10.01 10.93 3.98
C ALA A 182 9.65 10.21 5.29
N GLU A 183 8.71 10.75 6.06
CA GLU A 183 8.20 10.11 7.28
C GLU A 183 7.49 8.79 6.98
N CYS A 184 6.58 8.78 6.01
CA CYS A 184 5.86 7.59 5.57
C CYS A 184 6.84 6.49 5.10
N ALA A 185 7.77 6.83 4.21
CA ALA A 185 8.77 5.88 3.71
C ALA A 185 9.66 5.36 4.84
N GLY A 186 10.10 6.23 5.76
CA GLY A 186 10.88 5.85 6.93
C GLY A 186 10.11 4.91 7.87
N LYS A 187 8.83 5.18 8.10
CA LYS A 187 7.96 4.33 8.92
C LYS A 187 7.74 2.96 8.28
N LEU A 188 7.42 2.90 6.99
CA LEU A 188 7.25 1.64 6.24
C LEU A 188 8.53 0.81 6.24
N TYR A 189 9.70 1.47 6.08
CA TYR A 189 10.99 0.80 6.18
C TYR A 189 11.22 0.23 7.59
N ALA A 190 10.95 1.02 8.64
CA ALA A 190 11.12 0.59 10.03
C ALA A 190 10.21 -0.61 10.37
N VAL A 191 8.95 -0.59 9.93
CA VAL A 191 8.01 -1.71 10.11
C VAL A 191 8.52 -2.96 9.40
N ALA A 192 8.95 -2.86 8.14
CA ALA A 192 9.48 -4.00 7.41
C ALA A 192 10.76 -4.57 8.07
N ALA A 193 11.67 -3.71 8.53
CA ALA A 193 12.88 -4.12 9.22
C ALA A 193 12.58 -4.81 10.56
N TYR A 194 11.63 -4.27 11.33
CA TYR A 194 11.16 -4.87 12.58
C TYR A 194 10.57 -6.26 12.35
N ASN A 195 9.68 -6.41 11.36
CA ASN A 195 9.06 -7.70 11.05
C ASN A 195 10.11 -8.75 10.67
N ILE A 196 11.09 -8.39 9.81
CA ILE A 196 12.19 -9.29 9.41
C ILE A 196 13.07 -9.68 10.62
N ALA A 197 13.33 -8.75 11.53
CA ALA A 197 14.13 -9.04 12.71
C ALA A 197 13.40 -10.02 13.66
N SER A 198 12.10 -9.77 13.89
CA SER A 198 11.26 -10.61 14.75
C SER A 198 11.10 -12.04 14.22
N GLU A 199 11.07 -12.24 12.90
CA GLU A 199 11.05 -13.59 12.30
C GLU A 199 12.34 -14.39 12.53
N ARG A 200 13.48 -13.71 12.75
CA ARG A 200 14.79 -14.37 12.94
C ARG A 200 15.05 -14.76 14.39
N GLU A 201 14.25 -14.26 15.33
CA GLU A 201 14.34 -14.56 16.76
C GLU A 201 13.43 -15.73 17.18
N LEU A 202 12.58 -16.21 16.28
CA LEU A 202 11.70 -17.38 16.42
C LEU A 202 12.34 -18.62 15.76
#